data_3c87d56b1f6dcc0f7323446650cd5d46
#
_entry.id   3c87d56b1f6dcc0f7323446650cd5d46
#
_cell.length_a   1.000
_cell.length_b   1.000
_cell.length_c   1.000
_cell.angle_alpha   90.00
_cell.angle_beta   90.00
_cell.angle_gamma   90.00
#
_symmetry.space_group_name_H-M   'P 1'
#
loop_
_entity.id
_entity.type
_entity.pdbx_description
1 polymer ?
#
loop_
_entity_poly.entity_id
_entity_poly.type
_entity_poly.pdbx_seq_one_letter_code
_entity_poly.pdbx_strand_id
1 'polypeptide(L)'
;GFTDDKPVRDNNRKFADNWELSAQRALTVTRTLIDEGVPSNAIFAAAFGAQQPVADNADPEGRARNRRVEMAPVPKSSTNGKAAND
;
A
#
# COMPACT_ATOMS: atom_id res chain seq x y z
N GLY A 1 0.26 0.67 -0.29
CA GLY A 1 -0.52 1.90 -0.23
C GLY A 1 0.28 3.12 -0.61
N PHE A 2 -0.39 4.03 -1.24
CA PHE A 2 0.21 5.26 -1.75
C PHE A 2 -0.68 6.43 -1.43
N THR A 3 -0.10 7.61 -1.25
CA THR A 3 -0.84 8.85 -1.01
C THR A 3 -0.43 9.92 -2.01
N ASP A 4 -1.17 11.03 -2.03
CA ASP A 4 -0.70 12.26 -2.64
C ASP A 4 0.31 12.94 -1.70
N ASP A 5 0.80 14.12 -2.07
CA ASP A 5 1.81 14.83 -1.29
C ASP A 5 1.22 15.78 -0.25
N LYS A 6 -0.10 15.85 -0.12
CA LYS A 6 -0.72 16.68 0.91
C LYS A 6 -0.49 16.06 2.27
N PRO A 7 -0.01 16.83 3.26
CA PRO A 7 0.16 16.28 4.60
C PRO A 7 -1.18 15.90 5.22
N VAL A 8 -1.15 14.92 6.11
CA VAL A 8 -2.30 14.60 6.94
C VAL A 8 -2.58 15.81 7.82
N ARG A 9 -3.84 16.25 7.85
CA ARG A 9 -4.21 17.48 8.55
C ARG A 9 -4.17 17.27 10.05
N ASP A 10 -3.86 18.35 10.78
CA ASP A 10 -3.77 18.33 12.23
C ASP A 10 -5.07 17.86 12.90
N ASN A 11 -6.22 18.13 12.29
CA ASN A 11 -7.50 17.71 12.81
C ASN A 11 -7.87 16.27 12.49
N ASN A 12 -7.05 15.60 11.70
CA ASN A 12 -7.25 14.18 11.42
C ASN A 12 -6.51 13.38 12.49
N ARG A 13 -7.27 12.80 13.41
CA ARG A 13 -6.70 12.09 14.56
C ARG A 13 -6.43 10.62 14.29
N LYS A 14 -6.78 10.13 13.10
CA LYS A 14 -6.61 8.71 12.77
C LYS A 14 -5.21 8.39 12.32
N PHE A 15 -4.53 9.34 11.68
CA PHE A 15 -3.23 9.09 11.06
C PHE A 15 -2.28 10.22 11.38
N ALA A 16 -1.07 9.86 11.74
CA ALA A 16 -0.02 10.82 12.06
C ALA A 16 0.57 11.44 10.78
N ASP A 17 0.68 10.64 9.70
CA ASP A 17 1.33 11.08 8.47
C ASP A 17 0.88 10.19 7.29
N ASN A 18 1.41 10.49 6.12
CA ASN A 18 1.08 9.75 4.90
C ASN A 18 1.59 8.31 4.91
N TRP A 19 2.66 8.05 5.64
CA TRP A 19 3.14 6.68 5.81
C TRP A 19 2.10 5.83 6.53
N GLU A 20 1.60 6.34 7.63
CA GLU A 20 0.59 5.63 8.42
C GLU A 20 -0.71 5.47 7.64
N LEU A 21 -1.14 6.52 6.93
CA LEU A 21 -2.33 6.48 6.10
C LEU A 21 -2.21 5.42 5.00
N SER A 22 -1.08 5.39 4.29
CA SER A 22 -0.88 4.43 3.22
C SER A 22 -0.80 3.00 3.76
N ALA A 23 -0.18 2.81 4.92
CA ALA A 23 -0.13 1.52 5.58
C ALA A 23 -1.53 1.02 5.94
N GLN A 24 -2.37 1.89 6.50
CA GLN A 24 -3.72 1.51 6.89
C GLN A 24 -4.58 1.12 5.68
N ARG A 25 -4.46 1.87 4.59
CA ARG A 25 -5.18 1.53 3.37
C ARG A 25 -4.75 0.18 2.81
N ALA A 26 -3.46 -0.09 2.79
CA ALA A 26 -2.94 -1.37 2.33
C ALA A 26 -3.41 -2.51 3.24
N LEU A 27 -3.43 -2.30 4.56
CA LEU A 27 -3.93 -3.29 5.50
C LEU A 27 -5.41 -3.60 5.30
N THR A 28 -6.22 -2.58 5.04
CA THR A 28 -7.65 -2.77 4.80
C THR A 28 -7.88 -3.68 3.58
N VAL A 29 -7.17 -3.40 2.49
CA VAL A 29 -7.26 -4.22 1.28
C VAL A 29 -6.76 -5.65 1.56
N THR A 30 -5.63 -5.77 2.25
CA THR A 30 -5.06 -7.07 2.60
C THR A 30 -6.05 -7.92 3.39
N ARG A 31 -6.67 -7.35 4.42
CA ARG A 31 -7.65 -8.08 5.24
C ARG A 31 -8.87 -8.49 4.43
N THR A 32 -9.34 -7.62 3.54
CA THR A 32 -10.45 -7.94 2.65
C THR A 32 -10.11 -9.14 1.75
N LEU A 33 -8.93 -9.15 1.18
CA LEU A 33 -8.50 -10.26 0.32
C LEU A 33 -8.38 -11.57 1.09
N ILE A 34 -7.86 -11.53 2.31
CA ILE A 34 -7.79 -12.70 3.17
C ILE A 34 -9.20 -13.23 3.47
N ASP A 35 -10.13 -12.33 3.79
CA ASP A 35 -11.52 -12.71 4.03
C ASP A 35 -12.17 -13.34 2.80
N GLU A 36 -11.74 -12.94 1.61
CA GLU A 36 -12.24 -13.47 0.34
C GLU A 36 -11.52 -14.73 -0.13
N GLY A 37 -10.57 -15.22 0.64
CA GLY A 37 -9.97 -16.52 0.38
C GLY A 37 -8.47 -16.53 0.05
N VAL A 38 -7.81 -15.38 0.00
CA VAL A 38 -6.36 -15.37 -0.21
C VAL A 38 -5.68 -15.86 1.07
N PRO A 39 -4.80 -16.88 0.99
CA PRO A 39 -4.09 -17.36 2.18
C PRO A 39 -3.26 -16.26 2.82
N SER A 40 -3.33 -16.15 4.13
CA SER A 40 -2.66 -15.08 4.87
C SER A 40 -1.12 -15.13 4.75
N ASN A 41 -0.56 -16.29 4.44
CA ASN A 41 0.88 -16.41 4.23
C ASN A 41 1.31 -16.10 2.79
N ALA A 42 0.36 -15.73 1.92
CA ALA A 42 0.62 -15.43 0.52
C ALA A 42 0.50 -13.94 0.20
N ILE A 43 0.30 -13.10 1.21
CA ILE A 43 0.06 -11.68 0.99
C ILE A 43 0.77 -10.85 2.07
N PHE A 44 1.24 -9.70 1.69
CA PHE A 44 1.77 -8.73 2.64
C PHE A 44 1.35 -7.33 2.22
N ALA A 45 1.39 -6.40 3.17
CA ALA A 45 1.05 -5.00 2.93
C ALA A 45 2.32 -4.15 2.98
N ALA A 46 2.38 -3.12 2.15
CA ALA A 46 3.49 -2.19 2.14
C ALA A 46 2.98 -0.76 2.06
N ALA A 47 3.72 0.16 2.66
CA ALA A 47 3.41 1.57 2.67
C ALA A 47 4.50 2.35 1.93
N PHE A 48 4.10 3.15 0.96
CA PHE A 48 5.02 4.00 0.21
C PHE A 48 4.79 5.49 0.48
N GLY A 49 3.71 5.85 1.18
CA GLY A 49 3.40 7.25 1.43
C GLY A 49 3.26 8.02 0.11
N ALA A 50 3.86 9.18 0.04
CA ALA A 50 3.82 10.05 -1.15
C ALA A 50 5.02 9.85 -2.08
N GLN A 51 5.83 8.83 -1.87
CA GLN A 51 7.16 8.73 -2.48
C GLN A 51 7.18 8.26 -3.93
N GLN A 52 6.10 7.65 -4.42
CA GLN A 52 6.06 7.12 -5.79
C GLN A 52 4.79 7.59 -6.50
N PRO A 53 4.72 8.87 -6.88
CA PRO A 53 3.55 9.38 -7.57
C PRO A 53 3.46 8.82 -8.99
N VAL A 54 2.23 8.60 -9.44
CA VAL A 54 1.93 8.19 -10.82
C VAL A 54 1.35 9.34 -11.63
N ALA A 55 1.06 10.46 -10.98
CA ALA A 55 0.48 11.65 -11.59
C ALA A 55 0.96 12.89 -10.86
N ASP A 56 0.69 14.06 -11.46
CA ASP A 56 1.11 15.33 -10.90
C ASP A 56 0.29 15.66 -9.65
N ASN A 57 0.97 15.93 -8.54
CA ASN A 57 0.33 16.35 -7.29
C ASN A 57 -0.13 17.80 -7.30
N ALA A 58 0.22 18.56 -8.33
CA ALA A 58 -0.16 19.97 -8.43
C ALA A 58 -1.65 20.17 -8.68
N ASP A 59 -2.32 19.19 -9.28
CA ASP A 59 -3.74 19.30 -9.53
C ASP A 59 -4.54 18.22 -8.81
N PRO A 60 -5.85 18.49 -8.55
CA PRO A 60 -6.68 17.55 -7.79
C PRO A 60 -6.85 16.17 -8.43
N GLU A 61 -6.91 16.12 -9.76
CA GLU A 61 -7.06 14.84 -10.46
C GLU A 61 -5.81 13.99 -10.32
N GLY A 62 -4.64 14.62 -10.42
CA GLY A 62 -3.36 13.93 -10.22
C GLY A 62 -3.25 13.40 -8.80
N ARG A 63 -3.61 14.21 -7.81
CA ARG A 63 -3.61 13.78 -6.41
C ARG A 63 -4.55 12.60 -6.19
N ALA A 64 -5.73 12.63 -6.81
CA ALA A 64 -6.68 11.53 -6.69
C ALA A 64 -6.10 10.22 -7.24
N ARG A 65 -5.35 10.27 -8.32
CA ARG A 65 -4.69 9.09 -8.88
C ARG A 65 -3.56 8.59 -8.00
N ASN A 66 -2.90 9.49 -7.29
CA ASN A 66 -1.83 9.08 -6.38
C ASN A 66 -2.36 8.40 -5.12
N ARG A 67 -3.57 8.73 -4.69
CA ARG A 67 -4.22 8.09 -3.53
C ARG A 67 -4.76 6.72 -3.95
N ARG A 68 -3.93 5.70 -3.83
CA ARG A 68 -4.28 4.37 -4.37
C ARG A 68 -3.67 3.24 -3.56
N VAL A 69 -4.20 2.04 -3.79
CA VAL A 69 -3.55 0.80 -3.39
C VAL A 69 -3.28 0.02 -4.67
N GLU A 70 -2.05 -0.42 -4.83
CA GLU A 70 -1.68 -1.26 -5.96
C GLU A 70 -1.50 -2.70 -5.47
N MET A 71 -1.95 -3.63 -6.28
CA MET A 71 -1.77 -5.05 -6.04
C MET A 71 -0.89 -5.60 -7.14
N ALA A 72 0.19 -6.23 -6.76
CA ALA A 72 1.12 -6.78 -7.73
C ALA A 72 1.55 -8.18 -7.30
N PRO A 73 1.57 -9.15 -8.21
CA PRO A 73 2.11 -10.45 -7.90
C PRO A 73 3.61 -10.35 -7.65
N VAL A 74 4.07 -11.01 -6.60
CA VAL A 74 5.49 -11.11 -6.32
C VAL A 74 5.90 -12.54 -6.67
N PRO A 75 6.85 -12.75 -7.59
CA PRO A 75 7.28 -14.08 -7.94
C PRO A 75 7.82 -14.81 -6.72
N LYS A 76 7.48 -16.07 -6.57
CA LYS A 76 8.07 -16.89 -5.52
C LYS A 76 9.55 -17.01 -5.78
N SER A 77 10.32 -16.85 -4.69
CA SER A 77 11.75 -17.08 -4.70
C SER A 77 11.98 -18.56 -5.01
N SER A 78 12.64 -18.85 -6.07
CA SER A 78 12.96 -20.22 -6.41
C SER A 78 14.01 -20.75 -5.42
N THR A 79 13.94 -20.44 -4.89
CA THR A 79 14.44 -20.76 -4.17
C THR A 79 14.29 -21.18 -3.41
N ASN A 80 14.28 -20.75 -3.66
CA ASN A 80 13.93 -20.97 -2.94
C ASN A 80 13.69 -21.31 -2.50
N GLY A 81 14.34 -21.23 -2.57
CA GLY A 81 13.93 -21.53 -1.96
C GLY A 81 14.04 -21.85 -1.72
N LYS A 82 14.62 -22.19 -1.84
CA LYS A 82 14.61 -22.59 -1.37
C LYS A 82 14.51 -22.60 -0.97
N ALA A 83 15.14 -22.60 -1.35
CA ALA A 83 14.94 -22.70 -0.79
C ALA A 83 14.84 -22.65 -0.36
N ALA A 84 15.41 -22.73 -0.58
CA ALA A 84 15.11 -22.76 0.03
C ALA A 84 14.88 -22.96 0.49
N ASN A 85 15.38 -23.25 0.40
CA ASN A 85 15.05 -23.58 0.97
C ASN A 85 14.74 -23.87 1.35
N ASP A 86 15.07 -23.83 0.99
CA ASP A 86 14.71 -24.12 1.41
C ASP A 86 14.57 -24.38 1.80
#